data_8ae573bcaf25307511b49b72ddb7891a
#
_entry.id   8ae573bcaf25307511b49b72ddb7891a
#
_cell.length_a   1.000
_cell.length_b   1.000
_cell.length_c   1.000
_cell.angle_alpha   90.00
_cell.angle_beta   90.00
_cell.angle_gamma   90.00
#
_symmetry.space_group_name_H-M   'P 1'
#
loop_
_entity.id
_entity.type
_entity.pdbx_description
1 polymer ?
#
loop_
_entity_poly.entity_id
_entity_poly.type
_entity_poly.pdbx_seq_one_letter_code
_entity_poly.pdbx_strand_id
1 'polypeptide(L)'
;LWNAKMRFGKTFASYQLAKKQAWKKVLVLTFKPAVQSAWEEDLLSHVDFEGWQFITRKGLQYEDADHNKPFVCFGSFQDYLGKNTSTGGIKTRNEWVHATPWDCVIFDEYHYGAWNDNAKGLFNDLYEEGKDEDLKFVDKIEKFDEDIIPITTGSFLYLSGTPFKALSSGEFIEEEIFNWTYSDEQKAKEEWKEENNPYATLPRMVMLTYQ
;
A
#
# COMPACT_ATOMS: atom_id res chain seq x y z
N LEU A 1 6.13 -8.60 -2.00
CA LEU A 1 4.73 -8.52 -2.45
C LEU A 1 3.86 -9.51 -1.66
N TRP A 2 2.70 -9.06 -1.16
CA TRP A 2 1.68 -9.94 -0.60
C TRP A 2 0.55 -10.14 -1.60
N ASN A 3 0.50 -11.33 -2.18
CA ASN A 3 -0.62 -11.82 -2.94
C ASN A 3 -1.57 -12.55 -2.00
N ALA A 4 -2.49 -11.84 -1.40
CA ALA A 4 -3.43 -12.41 -0.47
C ALA A 4 -4.87 -12.13 -0.91
N LYS A 5 -5.70 -13.17 -0.89
CA LYS A 5 -7.10 -13.09 -1.32
C LYS A 5 -7.86 -11.98 -0.59
N MET A 6 -8.97 -11.56 -1.16
CA MET A 6 -9.90 -10.65 -0.50
C MET A 6 -10.35 -11.23 0.86
N ARG A 7 -10.49 -10.37 1.87
CA ARG A 7 -10.84 -10.74 3.26
C ARG A 7 -9.79 -11.57 4.00
N PHE A 8 -8.54 -11.57 3.53
CA PHE A 8 -7.41 -12.15 4.27
C PHE A 8 -7.09 -11.38 5.56
N GLY A 9 -7.46 -10.11 5.63
CA GLY A 9 -7.05 -9.21 6.71
C GLY A 9 -5.69 -8.56 6.45
N LYS A 10 -5.39 -8.22 5.17
CA LYS A 10 -4.12 -7.60 4.78
C LYS A 10 -3.76 -6.38 5.61
N THR A 11 -4.73 -5.52 5.89
CA THR A 11 -4.57 -4.30 6.71
C THR A 11 -4.05 -4.65 8.10
N PHE A 12 -4.78 -5.50 8.80
CA PHE A 12 -4.42 -5.93 10.15
C PHE A 12 -3.07 -6.66 10.17
N ALA A 13 -2.84 -7.56 9.22
CA ALA A 13 -1.57 -8.29 9.10
C ALA A 13 -0.39 -7.33 8.83
N SER A 14 -0.60 -6.25 8.08
CA SER A 14 0.43 -5.22 7.85
C SER A 14 0.80 -4.50 9.14
N TYR A 15 -0.16 -4.21 10.01
CA TYR A 15 0.09 -3.63 11.33
C TYR A 15 0.82 -4.60 12.26
N GLN A 16 0.46 -5.87 12.24
CA GLN A 16 1.19 -6.91 12.99
C GLN A 16 2.64 -7.04 12.50
N LEU A 17 2.86 -6.95 11.19
CA LEU A 17 4.20 -6.90 10.63
C LEU A 17 4.96 -5.66 11.12
N ALA A 18 4.34 -4.49 11.07
CA ALA A 18 4.94 -3.24 11.53
C ALA A 18 5.36 -3.33 13.00
N LYS A 19 4.50 -3.87 13.86
CA LYS A 19 4.80 -4.13 15.28
C LYS A 19 5.96 -5.11 15.45
N LYS A 20 5.96 -6.21 14.70
CA LYS A 20 7.02 -7.24 14.75
C LYS A 20 8.37 -6.69 14.31
N GLN A 21 8.40 -5.81 13.31
CA GLN A 21 9.61 -5.16 12.81
C GLN A 21 10.01 -3.92 13.62
N ALA A 22 9.24 -3.57 14.66
CA ALA A 22 9.42 -2.36 15.46
C ALA A 22 9.39 -1.06 14.63
N TRP A 23 8.67 -1.05 13.51
CA TRP A 23 8.44 0.15 12.71
C TRP A 23 7.57 1.14 13.47
N LYS A 24 7.94 2.41 13.43
CA LYS A 24 7.25 3.50 14.11
C LYS A 24 6.61 4.49 13.15
N LYS A 25 7.09 4.54 11.92
CA LYS A 25 6.67 5.49 10.90
C LYS A 25 6.28 4.73 9.64
N VAL A 26 4.99 4.50 9.46
CA VAL A 26 4.45 3.75 8.33
C VAL A 26 3.63 4.67 7.45
N LEU A 27 3.94 4.69 6.15
CA LEU A 27 3.16 5.42 5.15
C LEU A 27 2.34 4.43 4.33
N VAL A 28 1.04 4.61 4.27
CA VAL A 28 0.13 3.83 3.43
C VAL A 28 -0.35 4.69 2.27
N LEU A 29 -0.07 4.23 1.07
CA LEU A 29 -0.48 4.88 -0.17
C LEU A 29 -1.45 4.00 -0.94
N THR A 30 -2.56 4.59 -1.40
CA THR A 30 -3.59 3.90 -2.16
C THR A 30 -4.13 4.76 -3.30
N PHE A 31 -4.66 4.12 -4.34
CA PHE A 31 -5.50 4.81 -5.35
C PHE A 31 -6.98 4.83 -4.97
N LYS A 32 -7.37 4.08 -3.92
CA LYS A 32 -8.77 3.98 -3.46
C LYS A 32 -8.95 4.57 -2.06
N PRO A 33 -9.14 5.88 -1.90
CA PRO A 33 -9.30 6.51 -0.58
C PRO A 33 -10.45 5.93 0.26
N ALA A 34 -11.41 5.27 -0.38
CA ALA A 34 -12.56 4.65 0.30
C ALA A 34 -12.18 3.54 1.30
N VAL A 35 -10.96 2.99 1.23
CA VAL A 35 -10.49 1.97 2.18
C VAL A 35 -9.93 2.56 3.48
N GLN A 36 -9.84 3.88 3.60
CA GLN A 36 -9.29 4.58 4.78
C GLN A 36 -9.92 4.12 6.08
N SER A 37 -11.27 4.01 6.13
CA SER A 37 -11.97 3.63 7.36
C SER A 37 -11.58 2.26 7.87
N ALA A 38 -11.32 1.30 6.98
CA ALA A 38 -10.85 -0.03 7.38
C ALA A 38 -9.45 0.02 7.99
N TRP A 39 -8.54 0.82 7.40
CA TRP A 39 -7.20 1.02 7.94
C TRP A 39 -7.23 1.69 9.31
N GLU A 40 -8.06 2.73 9.47
CA GLU A 40 -8.22 3.47 10.71
C GLU A 40 -8.84 2.61 11.82
N GLU A 41 -9.91 1.89 11.52
CA GLU A 41 -10.62 1.03 12.47
C GLU A 41 -9.73 -0.12 12.97
N ASP A 42 -9.04 -0.82 12.07
CA ASP A 42 -8.13 -1.92 12.43
C ASP A 42 -7.00 -1.43 13.36
N LEU A 43 -6.49 -0.21 13.16
CA LEU A 43 -5.43 0.34 14.00
C LEU A 43 -5.94 0.80 15.37
N LEU A 44 -7.02 1.58 15.38
CA LEU A 44 -7.47 2.29 16.59
C LEU A 44 -8.34 1.44 17.51
N SER A 45 -8.95 0.37 17.00
CA SER A 45 -9.83 -0.49 17.80
C SER A 45 -9.13 -1.68 18.46
N HIS A 46 -7.94 -2.06 18.01
CA HIS A 46 -7.29 -3.27 18.50
C HIS A 46 -6.24 -2.98 19.57
N VAL A 47 -6.30 -3.73 20.68
CA VAL A 47 -5.42 -3.59 21.84
C VAL A 47 -3.92 -3.69 21.52
N ASP A 48 -3.56 -4.44 20.49
CA ASP A 48 -2.16 -4.60 20.06
C ASP A 48 -1.52 -3.30 19.57
N PHE A 49 -2.33 -2.33 19.17
CA PHE A 49 -1.88 -1.06 18.61
C PHE A 49 -2.22 0.12 19.54
N GLU A 50 -2.46 -0.14 20.81
CA GLU A 50 -2.68 0.91 21.80
C GLU A 50 -1.52 1.91 21.80
N GLY A 51 -1.86 3.20 21.72
CA GLY A 51 -0.89 4.28 21.64
C GLY A 51 -0.37 4.61 20.23
N TRP A 52 -0.75 3.83 19.21
CA TRP A 52 -0.49 4.21 17.81
C TRP A 52 -1.41 5.34 17.37
N GLN A 53 -0.96 6.14 16.42
CA GLN A 53 -1.70 7.27 15.87
C GLN A 53 -2.00 7.04 14.40
N PHE A 54 -3.18 7.49 13.96
CA PHE A 54 -3.58 7.43 12.56
C PHE A 54 -3.66 8.84 11.98
N ILE A 55 -2.75 9.17 11.09
CA ILE A 55 -2.61 10.49 10.49
C ILE A 55 -3.26 10.48 9.12
N THR A 56 -4.18 11.40 8.89
CA THR A 56 -4.86 11.58 7.61
C THR A 56 -5.07 13.04 7.30
N ARG A 57 -5.38 13.32 6.06
CA ARG A 57 -5.63 14.69 5.62
C ARG A 57 -6.84 15.37 6.28
N LYS A 58 -7.82 14.58 6.76
CA LYS A 58 -9.06 15.10 7.38
C LYS A 58 -9.17 14.80 8.86
N GLY A 59 -8.28 13.99 9.40
CA GLY A 59 -8.21 13.61 10.81
C GLY A 59 -7.04 14.30 11.52
N LEU A 60 -6.31 13.51 12.33
CA LEU A 60 -5.09 13.97 12.97
C LEU A 60 -4.08 14.41 11.91
N GLN A 61 -3.58 15.65 12.02
CA GLN A 61 -2.56 16.17 11.11
C GLN A 61 -1.16 15.78 11.60
N TYR A 62 -0.19 15.77 10.68
CA TYR A 62 1.19 15.40 10.99
C TYR A 62 1.80 16.35 12.05
N GLU A 63 1.50 17.63 11.95
CA GLU A 63 2.00 18.68 12.85
C GLU A 63 1.46 18.56 14.29
N ASP A 64 0.27 17.96 14.44
CA ASP A 64 -0.41 17.78 15.73
C ASP A 64 -0.11 16.42 16.36
N ALA A 65 0.56 15.52 15.65
CA ALA A 65 0.87 14.17 16.11
C ALA A 65 2.05 14.16 17.12
N ASP A 66 2.01 13.22 18.05
CA ASP A 66 3.14 12.95 18.95
C ASP A 66 4.20 12.11 18.24
N HIS A 67 5.25 12.73 17.74
CA HIS A 67 6.31 12.05 16.99
C HIS A 67 7.16 11.08 17.81
N ASN A 68 6.97 11.00 19.13
CA ASN A 68 7.59 9.98 19.98
C ASN A 68 6.82 8.65 19.96
N LYS A 69 5.57 8.67 19.51
CA LYS A 69 4.71 7.48 19.39
C LYS A 69 4.73 6.94 17.96
N PRO A 70 4.47 5.64 17.80
CA PRO A 70 4.26 5.08 16.47
C PRO A 70 3.05 5.72 15.80
N PHE A 71 3.16 5.91 14.49
CA PHE A 71 2.05 6.42 13.70
C PHE A 71 2.00 5.80 12.30
N VAL A 72 0.79 5.71 11.79
CA VAL A 72 0.49 5.36 10.42
C VAL A 72 -0.06 6.60 9.72
N CYS A 73 0.55 6.97 8.63
CA CYS A 73 0.04 8.02 7.77
C CYS A 73 -0.66 7.37 6.56
N PHE A 74 -1.91 7.73 6.34
CA PHE A 74 -2.71 7.18 5.24
C PHE A 74 -3.15 8.27 4.28
N GLY A 75 -2.97 8.01 2.99
CA GLY A 75 -3.47 8.91 1.96
C GLY A 75 -3.43 8.33 0.56
N SER A 76 -4.02 9.08 -0.37
CA SER A 76 -3.91 8.73 -1.78
C SER A 76 -2.59 9.23 -2.35
N PHE A 77 -2.17 8.61 -3.46
CA PHE A 77 -1.04 9.10 -4.26
C PHE A 77 -1.20 10.57 -4.63
N GLN A 78 -2.37 10.96 -5.10
CA GLN A 78 -2.67 12.34 -5.50
C GLN A 78 -2.59 13.31 -4.33
N ASP A 79 -2.92 12.86 -3.12
CA ASP A 79 -2.86 13.71 -1.93
C ASP A 79 -1.43 14.02 -1.52
N TYR A 80 -0.55 13.02 -1.51
CA TYR A 80 0.78 13.15 -0.95
C TYR A 80 1.87 13.36 -2.01
N LEU A 81 1.77 12.71 -3.15
CA LEU A 81 2.79 12.80 -4.21
C LEU A 81 2.40 13.77 -5.33
N GLY A 82 1.13 14.21 -5.38
CA GLY A 82 0.68 15.18 -6.38
C GLY A 82 1.38 16.53 -6.22
N LYS A 83 1.86 17.08 -7.34
CA LYS A 83 2.49 18.40 -7.40
C LYS A 83 1.47 19.55 -7.40
N ASN A 84 1.97 20.74 -7.17
CA ASN A 84 1.21 21.97 -7.34
C ASN A 84 1.15 22.31 -8.83
N THR A 85 -0.05 22.36 -9.41
CA THR A 85 -0.28 22.67 -10.82
C THR A 85 0.22 24.03 -11.26
N SER A 86 0.40 24.99 -10.33
CA SER A 86 0.86 26.33 -10.64
C SER A 86 2.38 26.54 -10.53
N THR A 87 3.08 25.68 -9.79
CA THR A 87 4.53 25.85 -9.54
C THR A 87 5.37 24.65 -9.97
N GLY A 88 4.75 23.54 -10.42
CA GLY A 88 5.43 22.30 -10.79
C GLY A 88 6.17 21.58 -9.63
N GLY A 89 6.20 22.18 -8.43
CA GLY A 89 6.89 21.65 -7.26
C GLY A 89 6.00 20.80 -6.35
N ILE A 90 6.62 20.12 -5.38
CA ILE A 90 5.91 19.45 -4.29
C ILE A 90 5.01 20.48 -3.59
N LYS A 91 3.76 20.10 -3.31
CA LYS A 91 2.88 20.98 -2.51
C LYS A 91 3.53 21.21 -1.15
N THR A 92 3.76 22.45 -0.77
CA THR A 92 4.44 22.83 0.49
C THR A 92 3.87 22.07 1.70
N ARG A 93 2.56 21.87 1.74
CA ARG A 93 1.88 21.08 2.77
C ARG A 93 2.28 19.61 2.82
N ASN A 94 2.93 19.06 1.79
CA ASN A 94 3.33 17.65 1.69
C ASN A 94 4.85 17.48 1.80
N GLU A 95 5.61 18.54 2.00
CA GLU A 95 7.08 18.47 2.10
C GLU A 95 7.53 17.53 3.22
N TRP A 96 6.77 17.49 4.31
CA TRP A 96 7.03 16.57 5.42
C TRP A 96 6.96 15.09 5.02
N VAL A 97 6.10 14.71 4.06
CA VAL A 97 6.01 13.32 3.57
C VAL A 97 7.33 12.89 2.93
N HIS A 98 7.94 13.80 2.18
CA HIS A 98 9.22 13.56 1.50
C HIS A 98 10.42 13.69 2.42
N ALA A 99 10.33 14.54 3.45
CA ALA A 99 11.38 14.76 4.44
C ALA A 99 11.40 13.72 5.56
N THR A 100 10.29 13.01 5.79
CA THR A 100 10.20 11.98 6.83
C THR A 100 10.92 10.71 6.38
N PRO A 101 11.89 10.20 7.16
CA PRO A 101 12.44 8.86 6.92
C PRO A 101 11.44 7.82 7.41
N TRP A 102 10.73 7.21 6.47
CA TRP A 102 9.74 6.17 6.75
C TRP A 102 10.41 4.83 7.01
N ASP A 103 9.93 4.08 7.99
CA ASP A 103 10.37 2.70 8.21
C ASP A 103 9.84 1.77 7.13
N CYS A 104 8.59 2.01 6.71
CA CYS A 104 7.96 1.26 5.63
C CYS A 104 6.97 2.12 4.85
N VAL A 105 6.96 1.94 3.53
CA VAL A 105 5.90 2.43 2.65
C VAL A 105 5.07 1.24 2.17
N ILE A 106 3.77 1.29 2.42
CA ILE A 106 2.81 0.26 2.03
C ILE A 106 2.00 0.76 0.85
N PHE A 107 2.03 0.00 -0.24
CA PHE A 107 1.19 0.23 -1.41
C PHE A 107 -0.03 -0.67 -1.35
N ASP A 108 -1.18 -0.10 -1.01
CA ASP A 108 -2.43 -0.85 -0.92
C ASP A 108 -3.14 -0.91 -2.27
N GLU A 109 -3.77 -2.06 -2.55
CA GLU A 109 -4.42 -2.36 -3.84
C GLU A 109 -3.46 -2.23 -5.02
N TYR A 110 -2.25 -2.80 -4.88
CA TYR A 110 -1.23 -2.77 -5.92
C TYR A 110 -1.65 -3.64 -7.11
N HIS A 111 -2.10 -2.97 -8.16
CA HIS A 111 -2.44 -3.58 -9.44
C HIS A 111 -1.52 -3.02 -10.52
N TYR A 112 -0.48 -3.76 -10.86
CA TYR A 112 0.64 -3.33 -11.72
C TYR A 112 0.25 -2.41 -12.90
N GLY A 113 -0.74 -2.79 -13.71
CA GLY A 113 -1.15 -1.98 -14.85
C GLY A 113 -1.82 -0.66 -14.45
N ALA A 114 -2.71 -0.69 -13.47
CA ALA A 114 -3.38 0.52 -12.98
C ALA A 114 -2.41 1.45 -12.24
N TRP A 115 -1.40 0.90 -11.60
CA TRP A 115 -0.34 1.67 -10.95
C TRP A 115 0.52 2.40 -11.96
N ASN A 116 1.02 1.71 -13.01
CA ASN A 116 1.81 2.34 -14.06
C ASN A 116 1.03 3.40 -14.82
N ASP A 117 -0.22 3.14 -15.16
CA ASP A 117 -1.05 4.10 -15.88
C ASP A 117 -1.37 5.33 -15.04
N ASN A 118 -1.67 5.14 -13.75
CA ASN A 118 -1.93 6.23 -12.81
C ASN A 118 -0.64 6.97 -12.43
N ALA A 119 0.48 6.28 -12.25
CA ALA A 119 1.77 6.90 -12.04
C ALA A 119 2.19 7.71 -13.29
N LYS A 120 2.05 7.15 -14.48
CA LYS A 120 2.28 7.88 -15.74
C LYS A 120 1.40 9.11 -15.84
N GLY A 121 0.11 9.02 -15.49
CA GLY A 121 -0.79 10.17 -15.45
C GLY A 121 -0.34 11.24 -14.48
N LEU A 122 0.03 10.84 -13.25
CA LEU A 122 0.57 11.78 -12.25
C LEU A 122 1.89 12.42 -12.70
N PHE A 123 2.74 11.67 -13.40
CA PHE A 123 4.00 12.17 -13.94
C PHE A 123 3.80 12.97 -15.24
N ASN A 124 2.84 12.63 -16.10
CA ASN A 124 2.49 13.42 -17.29
C ASN A 124 1.96 14.80 -16.92
N ASP A 125 1.07 14.89 -15.91
CA ASP A 125 0.64 16.18 -15.35
C ASP A 125 1.81 17.00 -14.78
N LEU A 126 2.95 16.35 -14.53
CA LEU A 126 4.19 16.99 -14.07
C LEU A 126 5.06 17.53 -15.20
N TYR A 127 4.94 16.98 -16.43
CA TYR A 127 5.83 17.24 -17.55
C TYR A 127 5.15 18.00 -18.72
N GLU A 128 3.82 18.19 -18.71
CA GLU A 128 3.14 18.96 -19.76
C GLU A 128 3.54 20.44 -19.87
N GLU A 129 4.30 20.99 -18.89
CA GLU A 129 4.79 22.37 -18.95
C GLU A 129 6.24 22.55 -19.41
N GLY A 130 6.95 21.50 -19.80
CA GLY A 130 8.37 21.58 -20.15
C GLY A 130 8.85 20.73 -21.32
N LYS A 131 8.85 21.27 -22.53
CA LYS A 131 9.66 20.92 -23.72
C LYS A 131 9.95 19.45 -24.07
N ASP A 132 9.84 19.14 -25.37
CA ASP A 132 10.02 17.89 -26.15
C ASP A 132 11.06 16.82 -25.69
N GLU A 133 11.98 17.12 -24.78
CA GLU A 133 12.97 16.16 -24.28
C GLU A 133 12.42 15.31 -23.12
N ASP A 134 11.46 15.82 -22.38
CA ASP A 134 10.89 15.16 -21.19
C ASP A 134 9.85 14.08 -21.58
N LEU A 135 9.18 14.23 -22.72
CA LEU A 135 8.26 13.21 -23.27
C LEU A 135 8.96 11.87 -23.57
N LYS A 136 10.25 11.91 -23.93
CA LYS A 136 11.06 10.69 -24.14
C LYS A 136 11.39 9.95 -22.85
N PHE A 137 11.29 10.60 -21.71
CA PHE A 137 11.54 10.00 -20.40
C PHE A 137 10.32 9.20 -19.91
N VAL A 138 9.11 9.72 -20.14
CA VAL A 138 7.85 9.06 -19.75
C VAL A 138 7.63 7.75 -20.51
N ASP A 139 7.97 7.69 -21.80
CA ASP A 139 7.90 6.46 -22.60
C ASP A 139 8.92 5.39 -22.19
N LYS A 140 9.95 5.76 -21.41
CA LYS A 140 10.96 4.83 -20.89
C LYS A 140 10.60 4.22 -19.55
N ILE A 141 9.55 4.69 -18.85
CA ILE A 141 9.06 4.09 -17.63
C ILE A 141 8.25 2.84 -17.99
N GLU A 142 8.94 1.79 -18.42
CA GLU A 142 8.34 0.48 -18.68
C GLU A 142 8.04 -0.28 -17.37
N LYS A 143 8.67 0.10 -16.26
CA LYS A 143 8.51 -0.49 -14.93
C LYS A 143 8.31 0.61 -13.91
N PHE A 144 7.51 0.32 -12.90
CA PHE A 144 7.45 1.14 -11.68
C PHE A 144 8.83 1.09 -11.03
N ASP A 145 9.50 2.22 -10.98
CA ASP A 145 10.82 2.35 -10.39
C ASP A 145 10.66 3.04 -9.02
N GLU A 146 11.03 2.35 -7.96
CA GLU A 146 10.99 2.86 -6.60
C GLU A 146 11.86 4.11 -6.44
N ASP A 147 12.92 4.22 -7.24
CA ASP A 147 13.84 5.37 -7.25
C ASP A 147 13.17 6.66 -7.78
N ILE A 148 12.03 6.55 -8.46
CA ILE A 148 11.28 7.71 -8.97
C ILE A 148 10.40 8.34 -7.87
N ILE A 149 10.05 7.59 -6.82
CA ILE A 149 9.26 8.12 -5.71
C ILE A 149 10.20 8.88 -4.78
N PRO A 150 10.03 10.20 -4.64
CA PRO A 150 10.90 11.01 -3.78
C PRO A 150 10.54 10.82 -2.29
N ILE A 151 10.53 9.57 -1.82
CA ILE A 151 10.23 9.17 -0.43
C ILE A 151 11.40 8.35 0.09
N THR A 152 11.95 8.74 1.22
CA THR A 152 12.99 7.97 1.91
C THR A 152 12.35 6.88 2.77
N THR A 153 12.65 5.63 2.49
CA THR A 153 12.17 4.49 3.29
C THR A 153 13.18 3.36 3.36
N GLY A 154 13.10 2.58 4.43
CA GLY A 154 13.90 1.36 4.59
C GLY A 154 13.24 0.11 4.00
N SER A 155 11.93 0.14 3.71
CA SER A 155 11.20 -1.02 3.24
C SER A 155 9.96 -0.64 2.44
N PHE A 156 9.66 -1.46 1.42
CA PHE A 156 8.40 -1.38 0.68
C PHE A 156 7.56 -2.64 0.92
N LEU A 157 6.25 -2.48 1.05
CA LEU A 157 5.28 -3.56 1.13
C LEU A 157 4.17 -3.34 0.12
N TYR A 158 4.01 -4.28 -0.80
CA TYR A 158 2.99 -4.24 -1.84
C TYR A 158 1.86 -5.21 -1.49
N LEU A 159 0.63 -4.71 -1.39
CA LEU A 159 -0.56 -5.50 -1.08
C LEU A 159 -1.45 -5.62 -2.32
N SER A 160 -1.75 -6.85 -2.72
CA SER A 160 -2.65 -7.10 -3.85
C SER A 160 -3.50 -8.35 -3.61
N GLY A 161 -4.71 -8.32 -4.13
CA GLY A 161 -5.57 -9.52 -4.25
C GLY A 161 -5.53 -10.16 -5.63
N THR A 162 -4.94 -9.47 -6.62
CA THR A 162 -4.89 -9.92 -8.02
C THR A 162 -3.59 -9.48 -8.70
N PRO A 163 -2.42 -9.95 -8.24
CA PRO A 163 -1.12 -9.48 -8.70
C PRO A 163 -0.67 -10.09 -10.04
N PHE A 164 -1.58 -10.68 -10.83
CA PHE A 164 -1.23 -11.47 -12.02
C PHE A 164 -0.32 -10.75 -13.00
N LYS A 165 -0.54 -9.44 -13.22
CA LYS A 165 0.32 -8.65 -14.11
C LYS A 165 1.69 -8.39 -13.49
N ALA A 166 1.77 -8.07 -12.21
CA ALA A 166 3.04 -7.85 -11.51
C ALA A 166 3.90 -9.13 -11.49
N LEU A 167 3.27 -10.28 -11.30
CA LEU A 167 3.95 -11.59 -11.35
C LEU A 167 4.45 -11.91 -12.75
N SER A 168 3.64 -11.62 -13.79
CA SER A 168 4.00 -11.93 -15.18
C SER A 168 5.03 -10.97 -15.76
N SER A 169 5.19 -9.76 -15.20
CA SER A 169 6.17 -8.78 -15.65
C SER A 169 7.60 -9.05 -15.16
N GLY A 170 7.76 -9.96 -14.18
CA GLY A 170 9.05 -10.24 -13.53
C GLY A 170 9.54 -9.10 -12.63
N GLU A 171 8.63 -8.25 -12.16
CA GLU A 171 8.93 -7.15 -11.24
C GLU A 171 9.34 -7.65 -9.84
N PHE A 172 8.79 -8.80 -9.44
CA PHE A 172 9.10 -9.43 -8.17
C PHE A 172 9.68 -10.83 -8.40
N ILE A 173 10.70 -11.18 -7.65
CA ILE A 173 11.23 -12.54 -7.61
C ILE A 173 10.38 -13.41 -6.69
N GLU A 174 10.33 -14.71 -6.94
CA GLU A 174 9.43 -15.64 -6.24
C GLU A 174 9.62 -15.62 -4.71
N GLU A 175 10.87 -15.47 -4.26
CA GLU A 175 11.25 -15.43 -2.85
C GLU A 175 10.72 -14.19 -2.10
N GLU A 176 10.37 -13.13 -2.83
CA GLU A 176 9.81 -11.89 -2.27
C GLU A 176 8.29 -11.88 -2.28
N ILE A 177 7.66 -12.97 -2.73
CA ILE A 177 6.21 -13.06 -2.88
C ILE A 177 5.62 -13.96 -1.81
N PHE A 178 4.83 -13.39 -0.91
CA PHE A 178 3.96 -14.16 -0.04
C PHE A 178 2.64 -14.44 -0.76
N ASN A 179 2.30 -15.71 -0.90
CA ASN A 179 1.04 -16.14 -1.52
C ASN A 179 0.09 -16.73 -0.47
N TRP A 180 -1.16 -16.24 -0.45
CA TRP A 180 -2.26 -16.83 0.28
C TRP A 180 -3.53 -16.76 -0.54
N THR A 181 -3.75 -17.80 -1.30
CA THR A 181 -4.91 -17.93 -2.18
C THR A 181 -6.10 -18.57 -1.45
N TYR A 182 -7.23 -18.60 -2.13
CA TYR A 182 -8.39 -19.33 -1.63
C TYR A 182 -8.10 -20.84 -1.47
N SER A 183 -7.34 -21.43 -2.38
CA SER A 183 -6.94 -22.84 -2.31
C SER A 183 -6.06 -23.12 -1.09
N ASP A 184 -5.13 -22.21 -0.76
CA ASP A 184 -4.28 -22.33 0.43
C ASP A 184 -5.12 -22.30 1.70
N GLU A 185 -6.12 -21.40 1.76
CA GLU A 185 -7.03 -21.32 2.89
C GLU A 185 -7.87 -22.59 3.05
N GLN A 186 -8.42 -23.14 1.96
CA GLN A 186 -9.19 -24.38 2.04
C GLN A 186 -8.30 -25.56 2.47
N LYS A 187 -7.09 -25.63 1.93
CA LYS A 187 -6.11 -26.65 2.33
C LYS A 187 -5.75 -26.53 3.81
N ALA A 188 -5.46 -25.32 4.30
CA ALA A 188 -5.18 -25.08 5.70
C ALA A 188 -6.37 -25.46 6.61
N LYS A 189 -7.61 -25.19 6.16
CA LYS A 189 -8.83 -25.59 6.85
C LYS A 189 -9.01 -27.10 6.97
N GLU A 190 -8.70 -27.83 5.90
CA GLU A 190 -8.84 -29.29 5.83
C GLU A 190 -7.71 -30.02 6.57
N GLU A 191 -6.50 -29.51 6.49
CA GLU A 191 -5.30 -30.11 7.09
C GLU A 191 -5.14 -29.79 8.60
N TRP A 192 -5.94 -28.88 9.15
CA TRP A 192 -5.86 -28.51 10.56
C TRP A 192 -6.24 -29.68 11.48
N LYS A 193 -5.32 -30.06 12.35
CA LYS A 193 -5.47 -31.26 13.22
C LYS A 193 -5.81 -30.95 14.65
N GLU A 194 -5.70 -29.67 15.06
CA GLU A 194 -5.98 -29.27 16.42
C GLU A 194 -7.47 -28.98 16.63
N GLU A 195 -7.92 -29.07 17.91
CA GLU A 195 -9.32 -28.94 18.29
C GLU A 195 -9.94 -27.59 17.88
N ASN A 196 -9.16 -26.50 17.94
CA ASN A 196 -9.61 -25.16 17.60
C ASN A 196 -9.06 -24.74 16.22
N ASN A 197 -9.79 -25.06 15.17
CA ASN A 197 -9.42 -24.64 13.82
C ASN A 197 -9.74 -23.16 13.56
N PRO A 198 -8.74 -22.27 13.45
CA PRO A 198 -8.96 -20.84 13.23
C PRO A 198 -9.59 -20.54 11.86
N TYR A 199 -9.52 -21.46 10.93
CA TYR A 199 -10.10 -21.33 9.57
C TYR A 199 -11.54 -21.85 9.50
N ALA A 200 -12.07 -22.51 10.55
CA ALA A 200 -13.37 -23.18 10.51
C ALA A 200 -14.53 -22.24 10.17
N THR A 201 -14.46 -21.00 10.65
CA THR A 201 -15.50 -19.97 10.46
C THR A 201 -15.42 -19.26 9.11
N LEU A 202 -14.34 -19.45 8.36
CA LEU A 202 -14.18 -18.80 7.06
C LEU A 202 -15.14 -19.41 6.03
N PRO A 203 -15.86 -18.57 5.26
CA PRO A 203 -16.86 -19.06 4.31
C PRO A 203 -16.25 -19.84 3.16
N ARG A 204 -16.96 -20.86 2.70
CA ARG A 204 -16.61 -21.55 1.45
C ARG A 204 -17.03 -20.70 0.27
N MET A 205 -16.10 -20.46 -0.66
CA MET A 205 -16.42 -19.82 -1.93
C MET A 205 -16.91 -20.88 -2.93
N VAL A 206 -18.01 -20.59 -3.63
CA VAL A 206 -18.49 -21.39 -4.74
C VAL A 206 -18.49 -20.50 -5.97
N MET A 207 -17.69 -20.88 -6.98
CA MET A 207 -17.71 -20.23 -8.29
C MET A 207 -18.63 -21.00 -9.21
N LEU A 208 -19.65 -20.31 -9.75
CA LEU A 208 -20.54 -20.84 -10.78
C LEU A 208 -20.20 -20.14 -12.09
N THR A 209 -19.87 -20.93 -13.12
CA THR A 209 -19.70 -20.44 -14.49
C THR A 209 -20.91 -20.87 -15.31
N TYR A 210 -21.52 -19.92 -16.04
CA TYR A 210 -22.54 -20.20 -17.04
C TYR A 210 -21.83 -20.30 -18.40
N GLN A 211 -22.14 -21.35 -19.13
CA GLN A 211 -21.76 -21.51 -20.54
C GLN A 211 -22.87 -20.97 -21.43
#